data_bea33363de12b74ebe6d902b736b9eb9
#
_entry.id   bea33363de12b74ebe6d902b736b9eb9
#
_cell.length_a   1.000
_cell.length_b   1.000
_cell.length_c   1.000
_cell.angle_alpha   90.00
_cell.angle_beta   90.00
_cell.angle_gamma   90.00
#
_symmetry.space_group_name_H-M   'P 1'
#
loop_
_entity.id
_entity.type
_entity.pdbx_description
1 polymer ?
#
loop_
_entity_poly.entity_id
_entity_poly.type
_entity_poly.pdbx_seq_one_letter_code
_entity_poly.pdbx_strand_id
1 'polypeptide(L)'
;QGVKPNRIQSNQFEYIGRTCIEVSGGDRKNLIACKHLIENNYFTRFGEIQRSYAPAVKLGTFTTGIGIKEGNAVGITVRHNMVHNAPHAAFIYGGNNNILEYNEVFDIARVTGDVGAFYSRWDWTSRGNVLRHNFIHHSPRANALYADDGHAGDSIYKNIVHQVVSGTIIGGGHCNYVHDNLYFDCSAAGISIDARGKKRNYNAQNPEFTHLFDVFRINKGNWDNIYPGISTFLQTDHLELPINNSIADNTFINCRCGLRKEGKDEDFQYSYFGSNTDLVIPNLNFREISILKSLKNILGVSSITEYQLEKCGLYIDKYRTSLPDRVQLINSIKQQQKGFDSIEDQQVTNNNQ
;
A
#
# COMPACT_ATOMS: atom_id res chain seq x y z
N GLN A 1 23.19 -11.27 -19.41
CA GLN A 1 22.12 -11.36 -20.40
C GLN A 1 20.95 -10.54 -19.87
N GLY A 2 20.57 -9.47 -20.59
CA GLY A 2 19.51 -8.58 -20.15
C GLY A 2 18.15 -9.29 -20.21
N VAL A 3 17.37 -9.18 -19.14
CA VAL A 3 15.98 -9.65 -19.11
C VAL A 3 15.16 -8.81 -20.10
N LYS A 4 14.47 -9.45 -21.05
CA LYS A 4 13.55 -8.72 -21.94
C LYS A 4 12.36 -8.26 -21.12
N PRO A 5 11.96 -6.98 -21.22
CA PRO A 5 10.75 -6.50 -20.57
C PRO A 5 9.51 -7.25 -21.05
N ASN A 6 8.65 -7.65 -20.12
CA ASN A 6 7.33 -8.19 -20.42
C ASN A 6 6.28 -7.13 -20.12
N ARG A 7 5.19 -7.16 -20.89
CA ARG A 7 4.04 -6.28 -20.68
C ARG A 7 2.77 -7.13 -20.58
N ILE A 8 2.00 -6.90 -19.51
CA ILE A 8 0.65 -7.44 -19.31
C ILE A 8 -0.28 -6.23 -19.30
N GLN A 9 -1.02 -6.03 -20.37
CA GLN A 9 -1.76 -4.79 -20.59
C GLN A 9 -3.20 -5.06 -21.06
N SER A 10 -4.15 -4.28 -20.51
CA SER A 10 -5.54 -4.18 -20.93
C SER A 10 -6.32 -5.49 -20.90
N ASN A 11 -5.92 -6.41 -20.00
CA ASN A 11 -6.63 -7.66 -19.76
C ASN A 11 -7.75 -7.51 -18.73
N GLN A 12 -8.63 -8.50 -18.69
CA GLN A 12 -9.62 -8.69 -17.64
C GLN A 12 -9.36 -10.01 -16.93
N PHE A 13 -9.25 -9.97 -15.60
CA PHE A 13 -9.09 -11.12 -14.72
C PHE A 13 -10.32 -11.20 -13.82
N GLU A 14 -11.08 -12.26 -13.96
CA GLU A 14 -12.31 -12.47 -13.23
C GLU A 14 -12.49 -13.95 -12.90
N TYR A 15 -13.08 -14.25 -11.72
CA TYR A 15 -13.31 -15.62 -11.22
C TYR A 15 -12.02 -16.45 -11.11
N ILE A 16 -10.96 -15.82 -10.60
CA ILE A 16 -9.67 -16.48 -10.41
C ILE A 16 -9.60 -17.11 -9.01
N GLY A 17 -9.24 -18.39 -8.93
CA GLY A 17 -9.18 -19.13 -7.64
C GLY A 17 -8.09 -18.64 -6.68
N ARG A 18 -7.01 -18.04 -7.20
CA ARG A 18 -5.83 -17.58 -6.44
C ARG A 18 -5.37 -16.20 -6.91
N THR A 19 -4.07 -15.93 -6.83
CA THR A 19 -3.40 -14.75 -7.39
C THR A 19 -3.58 -14.69 -8.90
N CYS A 20 -3.92 -13.51 -9.45
CA CYS A 20 -4.08 -13.35 -10.89
C CYS A 20 -2.74 -13.27 -11.61
N ILE A 21 -1.83 -12.44 -11.11
CA ILE A 21 -0.49 -12.24 -11.69
C ILE A 21 0.55 -12.38 -10.58
N GLU A 22 1.48 -13.30 -10.75
CA GLU A 22 2.70 -13.37 -9.95
C GLU A 22 3.88 -13.10 -10.86
N VAL A 23 4.66 -12.05 -10.56
CA VAL A 23 5.75 -11.61 -11.40
C VAL A 23 7.01 -11.39 -10.60
N SER A 24 8.11 -11.87 -11.15
CA SER A 24 9.47 -11.69 -10.63
C SER A 24 10.38 -11.31 -11.77
N GLY A 25 11.48 -10.65 -11.47
CA GLY A 25 12.49 -10.30 -12.47
C GLY A 25 13.47 -9.26 -11.97
N GLY A 26 14.53 -9.10 -12.73
CA GLY A 26 15.66 -8.26 -12.37
C GLY A 26 16.72 -9.03 -11.55
N ASP A 27 17.69 -8.30 -11.06
CA ASP A 27 18.76 -8.83 -10.22
C ASP A 27 18.91 -7.95 -8.97
N ARG A 28 18.46 -8.45 -7.84
CA ARG A 28 18.57 -7.73 -6.56
C ARG A 28 20.01 -7.60 -6.07
N LYS A 29 20.91 -8.52 -6.40
CA LYS A 29 22.33 -8.44 -6.01
C LYS A 29 23.01 -7.22 -6.61
N ASN A 30 22.65 -6.89 -7.85
CA ASN A 30 23.25 -5.78 -8.60
C ASN A 30 22.26 -4.63 -8.82
N LEU A 31 21.03 -4.72 -8.32
CA LEU A 31 19.93 -3.76 -8.49
C LEU A 31 19.62 -3.47 -9.98
N ILE A 32 19.68 -4.51 -10.83
CA ILE A 32 19.39 -4.40 -12.26
C ILE A 32 17.89 -4.59 -12.50
N ALA A 33 17.25 -3.56 -13.05
CA ALA A 33 15.82 -3.56 -13.32
C ALA A 33 15.42 -4.49 -14.47
N CYS A 34 14.32 -5.24 -14.32
CA CYS A 34 13.71 -6.03 -15.40
C CYS A 34 12.78 -5.21 -16.30
N LYS A 35 12.28 -4.07 -15.81
CA LYS A 35 11.38 -3.16 -16.54
C LYS A 35 10.07 -3.83 -17.01
N HIS A 36 9.57 -4.83 -16.28
CA HIS A 36 8.24 -5.40 -16.55
C HIS A 36 7.14 -4.36 -16.28
N LEU A 37 6.08 -4.43 -17.06
CA LEU A 37 4.96 -3.50 -16.98
C LEU A 37 3.63 -4.25 -16.88
N ILE A 38 2.85 -3.95 -15.83
CA ILE A 38 1.49 -4.43 -15.61
C ILE A 38 0.58 -3.21 -15.63
N GLU A 39 -0.19 -3.04 -16.71
CA GLU A 39 -0.84 -1.77 -17.02
C GLU A 39 -2.26 -1.95 -17.54
N ASN A 40 -3.17 -1.08 -17.10
CA ASN A 40 -4.53 -0.99 -17.64
C ASN A 40 -5.32 -2.31 -17.54
N ASN A 41 -5.07 -3.14 -16.51
CA ASN A 41 -5.80 -4.39 -16.33
C ASN A 41 -6.94 -4.21 -15.33
N TYR A 42 -8.02 -4.94 -15.56
CA TYR A 42 -9.18 -4.99 -14.70
C TYR A 42 -9.18 -6.30 -13.91
N PHE A 43 -9.28 -6.21 -12.58
CA PHE A 43 -9.25 -7.35 -11.68
C PHE A 43 -10.48 -7.32 -10.77
N THR A 44 -11.24 -8.39 -10.78
CA THR A 44 -12.38 -8.57 -9.89
C THR A 44 -12.61 -10.05 -9.59
N ARG A 45 -13.21 -10.37 -8.44
CA ARG A 45 -13.54 -11.76 -8.08
C ARG A 45 -12.38 -12.72 -8.24
N PHE A 46 -11.27 -12.40 -7.61
CA PHE A 46 -10.10 -13.28 -7.52
C PHE A 46 -9.89 -13.74 -6.08
N GLY A 47 -9.01 -14.73 -5.87
CA GLY A 47 -8.82 -15.35 -4.56
C GLY A 47 -10.06 -16.15 -4.11
N GLU A 48 -10.84 -16.67 -5.04
CA GLU A 48 -12.11 -17.37 -4.75
C GLU A 48 -11.92 -18.68 -3.98
N ILE A 49 -10.75 -19.32 -4.16
CA ILE A 49 -10.37 -20.57 -3.45
C ILE A 49 -9.40 -20.24 -2.31
N GLN A 50 -8.27 -19.59 -2.63
CA GLN A 50 -7.33 -19.13 -1.63
C GLN A 50 -7.65 -17.67 -1.27
N ARG A 51 -8.27 -17.45 -0.12
CA ARG A 51 -8.82 -16.14 0.25
C ARG A 51 -7.84 -15.20 0.93
N SER A 52 -6.70 -15.69 1.38
CA SER A 52 -5.63 -14.87 2.00
C SER A 52 -4.35 -14.94 1.19
N TYR A 53 -3.63 -13.84 1.13
CA TYR A 53 -2.36 -13.70 0.41
C TYR A 53 -2.40 -14.11 -1.07
N ALA A 54 -3.56 -13.95 -1.70
CA ALA A 54 -3.81 -14.18 -3.12
C ALA A 54 -4.29 -12.87 -3.79
N PRO A 55 -3.39 -11.90 -4.02
CA PRO A 55 -3.73 -10.59 -4.57
C PRO A 55 -3.99 -10.62 -6.08
N ALA A 56 -4.46 -9.48 -6.63
CA ALA A 56 -4.50 -9.28 -8.07
C ALA A 56 -3.09 -9.34 -8.69
N VAL A 57 -2.13 -8.64 -8.06
CA VAL A 57 -0.73 -8.67 -8.50
C VAL A 57 0.19 -8.88 -7.31
N LYS A 58 1.12 -9.82 -7.47
CA LYS A 58 2.18 -10.11 -6.50
C LYS A 58 3.54 -9.89 -7.13
N LEU A 59 4.35 -8.99 -6.55
CA LEU A 59 5.70 -8.69 -6.99
C LEU A 59 6.71 -9.44 -6.12
N GLY A 60 7.51 -10.28 -6.75
CA GLY A 60 8.50 -11.10 -6.08
C GLY A 60 7.90 -12.26 -5.29
N THR A 61 8.75 -12.97 -4.58
CA THR A 61 8.31 -14.07 -3.72
C THR A 61 8.06 -13.54 -2.32
N PHE A 62 6.85 -13.69 -1.85
CA PHE A 62 6.45 -13.33 -0.52
C PHE A 62 6.24 -14.62 0.28
N THR A 63 6.94 -14.80 1.38
CA THR A 63 6.74 -15.97 2.21
C THR A 63 5.85 -15.68 3.40
N THR A 64 4.94 -16.60 3.66
CA THR A 64 4.23 -16.71 4.93
C THR A 64 5.05 -17.61 5.85
N GLY A 65 5.53 -17.07 6.98
CA GLY A 65 6.30 -17.85 7.98
C GLY A 65 7.82 -17.77 7.83
N ILE A 66 8.53 -18.53 8.66
CA ILE A 66 10.00 -18.54 8.84
C ILE A 66 10.73 -19.17 7.62
N GLY A 67 10.43 -18.74 6.44
CA GLY A 67 11.07 -19.22 5.23
C GLY A 67 11.18 -18.09 4.24
N ILE A 68 12.20 -17.26 4.39
CA ILE A 68 12.45 -16.13 3.49
C ILE A 68 12.90 -16.71 2.16
N LYS A 69 12.05 -16.61 1.14
CA LYS A 69 12.45 -16.92 -0.22
C LYS A 69 12.96 -15.66 -0.90
N GLU A 70 14.07 -15.81 -1.59
CA GLU A 70 14.72 -14.79 -2.39
C GLU A 70 13.81 -14.33 -3.53
N GLY A 71 12.96 -13.33 -3.25
CA GLY A 71 12.10 -12.77 -4.29
C GLY A 71 12.83 -11.72 -5.10
N ASN A 72 13.04 -11.97 -6.37
CA ASN A 72 13.56 -10.96 -7.30
C ASN A 72 12.39 -10.15 -7.89
N ALA A 73 12.29 -8.90 -7.50
CA ALA A 73 11.41 -7.92 -8.14
C ALA A 73 12.15 -6.59 -8.14
N VAL A 74 12.77 -6.24 -9.26
CA VAL A 74 13.54 -5.01 -9.40
C VAL A 74 13.05 -4.21 -10.60
N GLY A 75 12.56 -2.99 -10.36
CA GLY A 75 12.17 -2.07 -11.39
C GLY A 75 10.96 -2.52 -12.21
N ILE A 76 9.95 -3.07 -11.53
CA ILE A 76 8.64 -3.42 -12.10
C ILE A 76 7.70 -2.24 -11.94
N THR A 77 6.94 -1.93 -12.98
CA THR A 77 5.90 -0.90 -12.92
C THR A 77 4.51 -1.53 -12.98
N VAL A 78 3.65 -1.16 -12.00
CA VAL A 78 2.24 -1.55 -11.93
C VAL A 78 1.40 -0.28 -11.93
N ARG A 79 0.67 -0.01 -13.02
CA ARG A 79 -0.04 1.26 -13.13
C ARG A 79 -1.36 1.17 -13.88
N HIS A 80 -2.23 2.15 -13.62
CA HIS A 80 -3.53 2.27 -14.29
C HIS A 80 -4.39 1.01 -14.21
N ASN A 81 -4.21 0.18 -13.19
CA ASN A 81 -5.06 -0.99 -13.00
C ASN A 81 -6.25 -0.62 -12.11
N MET A 82 -7.37 -1.31 -12.32
CA MET A 82 -8.54 -1.24 -11.44
C MET A 82 -8.71 -2.59 -10.74
N VAL A 83 -8.77 -2.57 -9.41
CA VAL A 83 -8.88 -3.76 -8.56
C VAL A 83 -10.03 -3.58 -7.58
N HIS A 84 -10.97 -4.50 -7.59
CA HIS A 84 -12.06 -4.49 -6.61
C HIS A 84 -12.66 -5.88 -6.37
N ASN A 85 -13.58 -5.95 -5.39
CA ASN A 85 -14.27 -7.17 -5.02
C ASN A 85 -13.28 -8.31 -4.68
N ALA A 86 -12.35 -8.00 -3.76
CA ALA A 86 -11.29 -8.91 -3.37
C ALA A 86 -11.44 -9.39 -1.92
N PRO A 87 -11.13 -10.66 -1.61
CA PRO A 87 -11.25 -11.20 -0.25
C PRO A 87 -10.17 -10.65 0.70
N HIS A 88 -9.01 -10.22 0.16
CA HIS A 88 -7.84 -9.77 0.91
C HIS A 88 -7.16 -8.56 0.22
N ALA A 89 -5.82 -8.55 0.05
CA ALA A 89 -5.06 -7.48 -0.58
C ALA A 89 -5.32 -7.34 -2.08
N ALA A 90 -5.16 -6.12 -2.62
CA ALA A 90 -5.10 -5.89 -4.06
C ALA A 90 -3.70 -6.18 -4.61
N PHE A 91 -2.68 -5.62 -3.96
CA PHE A 91 -1.27 -5.74 -4.35
C PHE A 91 -0.44 -6.22 -3.17
N ILE A 92 0.40 -7.23 -3.39
CA ILE A 92 1.45 -7.62 -2.46
C ILE A 92 2.78 -7.41 -3.17
N TYR A 93 3.69 -6.67 -2.55
CA TYR A 93 4.94 -6.27 -3.18
C TYR A 93 6.12 -6.40 -2.24
N GLY A 94 7.30 -6.56 -2.82
CA GLY A 94 8.61 -6.52 -2.19
C GLY A 94 9.67 -6.28 -3.25
N GLY A 95 10.94 -6.28 -2.86
CA GLY A 95 12.05 -6.03 -3.76
C GLY A 95 12.42 -4.56 -3.88
N ASN A 96 12.93 -4.14 -5.04
CA ASN A 96 13.60 -2.85 -5.14
C ASN A 96 13.17 -2.04 -6.36
N ASN A 97 13.06 -0.72 -6.18
CA ASN A 97 12.81 0.23 -7.27
C ASN A 97 11.55 -0.06 -8.09
N ASN A 98 10.53 -0.69 -7.49
CA ASN A 98 9.26 -0.92 -8.13
C ASN A 98 8.37 0.33 -8.03
N ILE A 99 7.52 0.55 -9.03
CA ILE A 99 6.61 1.70 -9.08
C ILE A 99 5.18 1.19 -9.17
N LEU A 100 4.35 1.55 -8.17
CA LEU A 100 2.92 1.26 -8.14
C LEU A 100 2.18 2.60 -8.18
N GLU A 101 1.63 2.96 -9.35
CA GLU A 101 1.09 4.30 -9.57
C GLU A 101 -0.21 4.31 -10.37
N TYR A 102 -1.04 5.34 -10.16
CA TYR A 102 -2.30 5.55 -10.88
C TYR A 102 -3.25 4.35 -10.85
N ASN A 103 -3.14 3.46 -9.86
CA ASN A 103 -4.08 2.37 -9.69
C ASN A 103 -5.31 2.85 -8.92
N GLU A 104 -6.46 2.26 -9.22
CA GLU A 104 -7.70 2.44 -8.48
C GLU A 104 -8.06 1.14 -7.76
N VAL A 105 -8.25 1.22 -6.44
CA VAL A 105 -8.52 0.05 -5.58
C VAL A 105 -9.69 0.33 -4.68
N PHE A 106 -10.69 -0.55 -4.67
CA PHE A 106 -11.85 -0.44 -3.79
C PHE A 106 -12.48 -1.79 -3.48
N ASP A 107 -13.31 -1.85 -2.45
CA ASP A 107 -14.03 -3.06 -2.03
C ASP A 107 -13.13 -4.28 -1.87
N ILE A 108 -12.08 -4.13 -1.06
CA ILE A 108 -11.15 -5.20 -0.70
C ILE A 108 -11.28 -5.59 0.76
N ALA A 109 -10.56 -6.63 1.19
CA ALA A 109 -10.64 -7.23 2.53
C ALA A 109 -12.07 -7.67 2.89
N ARG A 110 -12.81 -8.21 1.94
CA ARG A 110 -14.21 -8.63 2.12
C ARG A 110 -14.37 -9.83 3.07
N VAL A 111 -13.32 -10.63 3.21
CA VAL A 111 -13.37 -11.90 3.95
C VAL A 111 -12.36 -11.92 5.09
N THR A 112 -11.18 -11.35 4.88
CA THR A 112 -10.08 -11.37 5.84
C THR A 112 -9.64 -9.96 6.18
N GLY A 113 -9.24 -9.73 7.43
CA GLY A 113 -8.67 -8.46 7.92
C GLY A 113 -7.14 -8.47 7.99
N ASP A 114 -6.58 -7.52 8.73
CA ASP A 114 -5.13 -7.32 8.93
C ASP A 114 -4.35 -7.25 7.61
N VAL A 115 -4.80 -6.37 6.73
CA VAL A 115 -4.31 -6.27 5.36
C VAL A 115 -4.41 -4.85 4.83
N GLY A 116 -3.53 -4.52 3.88
CA GLY A 116 -3.60 -3.30 3.08
C GLY A 116 -4.00 -3.56 1.64
N ALA A 117 -4.54 -2.53 0.98
CA ALA A 117 -4.69 -2.56 -0.47
C ALA A 117 -3.34 -2.79 -1.16
N PHE A 118 -2.32 -2.09 -0.69
CA PHE A 118 -0.91 -2.32 -0.99
C PHE A 118 -0.25 -2.83 0.29
N TYR A 119 0.29 -4.03 0.24
CA TYR A 119 0.79 -4.72 1.43
C TYR A 119 2.20 -5.26 1.22
N SER A 120 3.10 -4.96 2.14
CA SER A 120 4.46 -5.51 2.21
C SER A 120 4.91 -5.68 3.66
N ARG A 121 5.88 -6.57 3.92
CA ARG A 121 6.37 -6.87 5.27
C ARG A 121 7.76 -7.52 5.28
N TRP A 122 8.43 -7.45 6.45
CA TRP A 122 9.63 -8.23 6.83
C TRP A 122 10.83 -8.17 5.88
N ASP A 123 11.05 -7.08 5.19
CA ASP A 123 12.21 -6.97 4.30
C ASP A 123 12.94 -5.62 4.45
N TRP A 124 13.99 -5.60 5.26
CA TRP A 124 14.84 -4.41 5.41
C TRP A 124 15.69 -4.10 4.19
N THR A 125 15.83 -5.06 3.27
CA THR A 125 16.51 -4.86 1.99
C THR A 125 15.58 -4.39 0.88
N SER A 126 14.28 -4.37 1.12
CA SER A 126 13.31 -3.73 0.24
C SER A 126 13.51 -2.23 0.31
N ARG A 127 13.88 -1.61 -0.80
CA ARG A 127 14.21 -0.18 -0.87
C ARG A 127 13.80 0.41 -2.21
N GLY A 128 13.49 1.71 -2.19
CA GLY A 128 13.24 2.48 -3.39
C GLY A 128 11.91 2.16 -4.09
N ASN A 129 11.01 1.41 -3.47
CA ASN A 129 9.67 1.25 -4.01
C ASN A 129 8.89 2.56 -3.87
N VAL A 130 8.10 2.88 -4.89
CA VAL A 130 7.33 4.10 -4.98
C VAL A 130 5.86 3.77 -5.14
N LEU A 131 5.04 4.23 -4.19
CA LEU A 131 3.58 4.12 -4.21
C LEU A 131 3.00 5.53 -4.32
N ARG A 132 2.53 5.90 -5.52
CA ARG A 132 2.09 7.28 -5.76
C ARG A 132 0.89 7.39 -6.68
N HIS A 133 0.14 8.48 -6.53
CA HIS A 133 -1.01 8.79 -7.38
C HIS A 133 -2.04 7.66 -7.46
N ASN A 134 -2.13 6.81 -6.43
CA ASN A 134 -3.15 5.78 -6.37
C ASN A 134 -4.41 6.33 -5.70
N PHE A 135 -5.56 5.80 -6.10
CA PHE A 135 -6.84 6.06 -5.47
C PHE A 135 -7.35 4.80 -4.78
N ILE A 136 -7.39 4.82 -3.45
CA ILE A 136 -7.87 3.71 -2.62
C ILE A 136 -9.13 4.17 -1.89
N HIS A 137 -10.25 3.46 -2.07
CA HIS A 137 -11.50 3.94 -1.52
C HIS A 137 -12.52 2.83 -1.23
N HIS A 138 -13.58 3.17 -0.47
CA HIS A 138 -14.72 2.28 -0.19
C HIS A 138 -14.29 0.86 0.23
N SER A 139 -13.32 0.77 1.17
CA SER A 139 -12.83 -0.48 1.73
C SER A 139 -12.80 -0.39 3.27
N PRO A 140 -13.96 -0.30 3.92
CA PRO A 140 -14.08 0.03 5.34
C PRO A 140 -13.49 -1.02 6.29
N ARG A 141 -13.10 -2.21 5.79
CA ARG A 141 -12.44 -3.28 6.55
C ARG A 141 -10.95 -3.39 6.28
N ALA A 142 -10.41 -2.61 5.33
CA ALA A 142 -9.01 -2.65 4.93
C ALA A 142 -8.24 -1.41 5.41
N ASN A 143 -6.93 -1.58 5.58
CA ASN A 143 -5.99 -0.47 5.50
C ASN A 143 -5.64 -0.20 4.02
N ALA A 144 -5.16 1.03 3.70
CA ALA A 144 -4.81 1.30 2.32
C ALA A 144 -3.36 0.90 2.00
N LEU A 145 -2.39 1.59 2.57
CA LEU A 145 -0.96 1.38 2.31
C LEU A 145 -0.32 0.82 3.59
N TYR A 146 0.07 -0.44 3.58
CA TYR A 146 0.50 -1.12 4.79
C TYR A 146 1.91 -1.69 4.65
N ALA A 147 2.88 -0.95 5.19
CA ALA A 147 4.26 -1.38 5.42
C ALA A 147 4.32 -2.10 6.77
N ASP A 148 4.04 -3.40 6.77
CA ASP A 148 3.87 -4.21 7.97
C ASP A 148 5.19 -4.82 8.47
N ASP A 149 5.20 -5.21 9.74
CA ASP A 149 6.23 -6.01 10.40
C ASP A 149 7.67 -5.63 10.03
N GLY A 150 8.02 -4.36 10.24
CA GLY A 150 9.38 -3.89 10.02
C GLY A 150 9.73 -3.59 8.56
N HIS A 151 8.77 -3.63 7.62
CA HIS A 151 9.03 -3.28 6.22
C HIS A 151 9.62 -1.88 6.10
N ALA A 152 10.57 -1.69 5.16
CA ALA A 152 11.38 -0.50 5.12
C ALA A 152 11.59 0.05 3.70
N GLY A 153 11.86 1.37 3.61
CA GLY A 153 12.43 2.02 2.43
C GLY A 153 11.46 2.37 1.32
N ASP A 154 10.18 2.51 1.61
CA ASP A 154 9.17 2.94 0.66
C ASP A 154 9.01 4.46 0.60
N SER A 155 8.67 4.97 -0.58
CA SER A 155 8.22 6.35 -0.81
C SER A 155 6.74 6.35 -1.16
N ILE A 156 5.91 6.94 -0.28
CA ILE A 156 4.45 6.94 -0.37
C ILE A 156 3.97 8.38 -0.48
N TYR A 157 3.55 8.81 -1.66
CA TYR A 157 3.17 10.20 -1.86
C TYR A 157 2.10 10.43 -2.93
N LYS A 158 1.37 11.53 -2.78
CA LYS A 158 0.31 11.96 -3.72
C LYS A 158 -0.77 10.89 -3.95
N ASN A 159 -1.01 10.03 -2.96
CA ASN A 159 -2.13 9.10 -2.98
C ASN A 159 -3.38 9.76 -2.40
N ILE A 160 -4.54 9.31 -2.86
CA ILE A 160 -5.84 9.68 -2.30
C ILE A 160 -6.45 8.44 -1.67
N VAL A 161 -6.79 8.56 -0.40
CA VAL A 161 -7.36 7.46 0.39
C VAL A 161 -8.69 7.92 1.00
N HIS A 162 -9.75 7.13 0.83
CA HIS A 162 -11.08 7.46 1.30
C HIS A 162 -11.85 6.24 1.81
N GLN A 163 -12.46 6.34 3.01
CA GLN A 163 -13.27 5.28 3.62
C GLN A 163 -12.52 3.93 3.75
N VAL A 164 -11.47 3.96 4.55
CA VAL A 164 -10.68 2.79 4.96
C VAL A 164 -10.53 2.79 6.48
N VAL A 165 -9.92 1.74 7.03
CA VAL A 165 -9.59 1.69 8.47
C VAL A 165 -8.45 2.66 8.76
N SER A 166 -7.27 2.41 8.23
CA SER A 166 -6.12 3.33 8.28
C SER A 166 -5.58 3.59 6.89
N GLY A 167 -5.23 4.84 6.61
CA GLY A 167 -4.73 5.24 5.31
C GLY A 167 -3.35 4.68 5.04
N THR A 168 -2.37 4.99 5.90
CA THR A 168 -1.03 4.40 5.84
C THR A 168 -0.66 3.83 7.20
N ILE A 169 -0.06 2.64 7.22
CA ILE A 169 0.50 2.03 8.43
C ILE A 169 1.98 1.76 8.22
N ILE A 170 2.81 2.18 9.20
CA ILE A 170 4.21 1.81 9.34
C ILE A 170 4.35 0.96 10.58
N GLY A 171 4.40 -0.36 10.41
CA GLY A 171 4.49 -1.35 11.49
C GLY A 171 5.94 -1.57 11.97
N GLY A 172 6.52 -0.61 12.68
CA GLY A 172 7.88 -0.70 13.22
C GLY A 172 9.01 -0.65 12.19
N GLY A 173 8.71 -0.26 10.93
CA GLY A 173 9.69 -0.21 9.84
C GLY A 173 10.52 1.07 9.82
N HIS A 174 11.50 1.11 8.91
CA HIS A 174 12.52 2.16 8.84
C HIS A 174 12.56 2.85 7.49
N CYS A 175 13.05 4.10 7.47
CA CYS A 175 13.37 4.80 6.24
C CYS A 175 12.20 4.89 5.24
N ASN A 176 10.96 4.97 5.74
CA ASN A 176 9.80 5.18 4.90
C ASN A 176 9.50 6.68 4.78
N TYR A 177 9.11 7.10 3.60
CA TYR A 177 8.76 8.47 3.24
C TYR A 177 7.27 8.55 2.95
N VAL A 178 6.51 9.27 3.79
CA VAL A 178 5.05 9.42 3.64
C VAL A 178 4.71 10.91 3.56
N HIS A 179 4.57 11.42 2.35
CA HIS A 179 4.43 12.85 2.07
C HIS A 179 3.29 13.17 1.11
N ASP A 180 2.70 14.34 1.24
CA ASP A 180 1.75 14.87 0.27
C ASP A 180 0.58 13.91 -0.04
N ASN A 181 0.09 13.12 0.92
CA ASN A 181 -1.09 12.27 0.72
C ASN A 181 -2.36 12.95 1.24
N LEU A 182 -3.49 12.59 0.65
CA LEU A 182 -4.82 12.98 1.09
C LEU A 182 -5.56 11.80 1.69
N TYR A 183 -6.00 11.93 2.93
CA TYR A 183 -6.75 10.91 3.66
C TYR A 183 -8.12 11.47 4.06
N PHE A 184 -9.18 10.75 3.72
CA PHE A 184 -10.56 11.14 4.01
C PHE A 184 -11.31 10.03 4.73
N ASP A 185 -12.08 10.39 5.75
CA ASP A 185 -13.01 9.49 6.44
C ASP A 185 -12.36 8.15 6.85
N CYS A 186 -11.09 8.19 7.30
CA CYS A 186 -10.43 7.01 7.84
C CYS A 186 -10.96 6.70 9.24
N SER A 187 -11.51 5.50 9.44
CA SER A 187 -12.21 5.14 10.67
C SER A 187 -11.30 4.95 11.89
N ALA A 188 -10.00 4.69 11.67
CA ALA A 188 -9.00 4.61 12.75
C ALA A 188 -7.97 5.74 12.69
N ALA A 189 -7.23 5.88 11.57
CA ALA A 189 -6.25 6.95 11.41
C ALA A 189 -5.96 7.24 9.92
N GLY A 190 -5.59 8.49 9.60
CA GLY A 190 -4.99 8.81 8.31
C GLY A 190 -3.64 8.09 8.16
N ILE A 191 -2.74 8.29 9.13
CA ILE A 191 -1.46 7.57 9.22
C ILE A 191 -1.31 6.97 10.62
N SER A 192 -0.84 5.73 10.71
CA SER A 192 -0.45 5.08 11.96
C SER A 192 0.99 4.62 11.87
N ILE A 193 1.79 4.91 12.89
CA ILE A 193 3.15 4.40 13.07
C ILE A 193 3.29 3.80 14.45
N ASP A 194 3.94 2.65 14.58
CA ASP A 194 4.13 1.99 15.86
C ASP A 194 5.57 1.54 16.12
N ALA A 195 5.87 1.27 17.39
CA ALA A 195 7.16 0.78 17.85
C ALA A 195 7.13 -0.72 18.19
N ARG A 196 6.39 -1.51 17.40
CA ARG A 196 6.21 -2.97 17.62
C ARG A 196 7.52 -3.75 17.65
N GLY A 197 8.58 -3.22 17.02
CA GLY A 197 9.88 -3.86 16.96
C GLY A 197 10.51 -4.10 18.35
N LYS A 198 10.22 -3.24 19.34
CA LYS A 198 10.63 -3.45 20.74
C LYS A 198 10.11 -4.76 21.34
N LYS A 199 8.89 -5.16 20.95
CA LYS A 199 8.24 -6.39 21.43
C LYS A 199 8.52 -7.60 20.56
N ARG A 200 8.86 -7.39 19.28
CA ARG A 200 9.00 -8.43 18.27
C ARG A 200 10.45 -8.73 17.87
N ASN A 201 11.40 -8.24 18.64
CA ASN A 201 12.83 -8.51 18.46
C ASN A 201 13.37 -8.10 17.09
N TYR A 202 13.04 -6.88 16.63
CA TYR A 202 13.56 -6.31 15.37
C TYR A 202 14.98 -5.77 15.63
N ASN A 203 15.98 -6.61 15.47
CA ASN A 203 17.37 -6.24 15.71
C ASN A 203 18.33 -6.92 14.74
N ALA A 204 19.61 -6.52 14.78
CA ALA A 204 20.64 -7.02 13.90
C ALA A 204 20.98 -8.51 14.08
N GLN A 205 20.53 -9.15 15.15
CA GLN A 205 20.71 -10.57 15.42
C GLN A 205 19.54 -11.43 14.93
N ASN A 206 18.41 -10.81 14.54
CA ASN A 206 17.26 -11.56 14.05
C ASN A 206 17.45 -11.97 12.59
N PRO A 207 17.60 -13.27 12.27
CA PRO A 207 17.84 -13.75 10.91
C PRO A 207 16.65 -13.51 9.96
N GLU A 208 15.44 -13.30 10.48
CA GLU A 208 14.27 -12.96 9.64
C GLU A 208 14.48 -11.64 8.88
N PHE A 209 15.24 -10.71 9.44
CA PHE A 209 15.56 -9.43 8.82
C PHE A 209 16.95 -9.40 8.17
N THR A 210 17.91 -10.10 8.74
CA THR A 210 19.33 -9.90 8.42
C THR A 210 19.86 -10.85 7.34
N HIS A 211 19.29 -12.02 7.21
CA HIS A 211 19.79 -13.04 6.27
C HIS A 211 19.79 -12.54 4.80
N LEU A 212 18.85 -11.67 4.41
CA LEU A 212 18.80 -11.10 3.07
C LEU A 212 19.98 -10.17 2.74
N PHE A 213 20.62 -9.59 3.77
CA PHE A 213 21.85 -8.79 3.57
C PHE A 213 22.98 -9.63 2.99
N ASP A 214 23.12 -10.86 3.47
CA ASP A 214 24.12 -11.82 2.94
C ASP A 214 23.70 -12.37 1.59
N VAL A 215 22.45 -12.77 1.43
CA VAL A 215 21.90 -13.29 0.18
C VAL A 215 22.09 -12.33 -0.98
N PHE A 216 21.78 -11.06 -0.79
CA PHE A 216 21.92 -10.04 -1.82
C PHE A 216 23.30 -9.37 -1.84
N ARG A 217 24.21 -9.77 -0.93
CA ARG A 217 25.58 -9.24 -0.84
C ARG A 217 25.60 -7.71 -0.74
N ILE A 218 24.80 -7.18 0.17
CA ILE A 218 24.59 -5.73 0.35
C ILE A 218 25.92 -4.97 0.51
N ASN A 219 26.89 -5.56 1.20
CA ASN A 219 28.20 -4.98 1.49
C ASN A 219 29.25 -5.15 0.37
N LYS A 220 28.89 -5.73 -0.78
CA LYS A 220 29.85 -6.06 -1.86
C LYS A 220 29.42 -5.58 -3.25
N GLY A 221 28.39 -4.83 -3.35
CA GLY A 221 27.80 -4.47 -4.63
C GLY A 221 27.57 -2.97 -4.79
N ASN A 222 26.62 -2.65 -5.67
CA ASN A 222 26.26 -1.29 -6.01
C ASN A 222 25.24 -0.67 -5.02
N TRP A 223 24.97 -1.34 -3.91
CA TRP A 223 23.89 -0.99 -2.98
C TRP A 223 24.10 0.36 -2.33
N ASP A 224 25.29 0.66 -1.80
CA ASP A 224 25.55 1.95 -1.17
C ASP A 224 25.55 3.13 -2.17
N ASN A 225 25.82 2.88 -3.43
CA ASN A 225 25.70 3.92 -4.46
C ASN A 225 24.25 4.31 -4.72
N ILE A 226 23.31 3.35 -4.58
CA ILE A 226 21.89 3.55 -4.83
C ILE A 226 21.15 3.87 -3.53
N TYR A 227 21.51 3.21 -2.44
CA TYR A 227 20.93 3.40 -1.11
C TYR A 227 22.03 3.70 -0.09
N PRO A 228 22.50 4.95 0.02
CA PRO A 228 23.62 5.33 0.89
C PRO A 228 23.41 4.85 2.33
N GLY A 229 24.45 4.22 2.89
CA GLY A 229 24.46 3.70 4.26
C GLY A 229 23.83 2.33 4.46
N ILE A 230 23.32 1.68 3.39
CA ILE A 230 22.67 0.37 3.54
C ILE A 230 23.65 -0.73 3.96
N SER A 231 24.92 -0.67 3.57
CA SER A 231 25.94 -1.67 3.94
C SER A 231 26.27 -1.65 5.44
N THR A 232 26.05 -0.51 6.12
CA THR A 232 26.25 -0.33 7.55
C THR A 232 24.93 -0.30 8.33
N PHE A 233 23.79 -0.47 7.67
CA PHE A 233 22.47 -0.35 8.28
C PHE A 233 22.30 -1.25 9.51
N LEU A 234 22.79 -2.50 9.48
CA LEU A 234 22.71 -3.42 10.62
C LEU A 234 23.57 -3.01 11.84
N GLN A 235 24.44 -2.01 11.67
CA GLN A 235 25.24 -1.42 12.75
C GLN A 235 24.58 -0.18 13.35
N THR A 236 23.44 0.24 12.79
CA THR A 236 22.66 1.38 13.32
C THR A 236 22.06 1.00 14.67
N ASP A 237 22.17 1.91 15.62
CA ASP A 237 21.52 1.76 16.92
C ASP A 237 20.00 1.85 16.81
N HIS A 238 19.30 1.18 17.72
CA HIS A 238 17.85 1.27 17.88
C HIS A 238 17.03 0.72 16.69
N LEU A 239 17.50 -0.34 16.05
CA LEU A 239 16.77 -1.00 14.95
C LEU A 239 15.39 -1.56 15.38
N GLU A 240 15.16 -1.72 16.69
CA GLU A 240 13.85 -2.08 17.25
C GLU A 240 12.84 -0.93 17.24
N LEU A 241 13.29 0.29 16.93
CA LEU A 241 12.44 1.49 16.82
C LEU A 241 12.17 1.86 15.38
N PRO A 242 11.09 2.58 15.08
CA PRO A 242 10.78 3.06 13.73
C PRO A 242 11.66 4.28 13.38
N ILE A 243 12.94 4.05 13.09
CA ILE A 243 13.93 5.09 12.85
C ILE A 243 13.93 5.58 11.39
N ASN A 244 14.40 6.81 11.18
CA ASN A 244 14.60 7.44 9.87
C ASN A 244 13.35 7.46 8.98
N ASN A 245 12.15 7.37 9.55
CA ASN A 245 10.93 7.63 8.80
C ASN A 245 10.71 9.15 8.66
N SER A 246 10.09 9.57 7.58
CA SER A 246 9.69 10.96 7.38
C SER A 246 8.22 11.03 7.01
N ILE A 247 7.43 11.71 7.85
CA ILE A 247 5.99 11.87 7.68
C ILE A 247 5.66 13.36 7.71
N ALA A 248 5.37 13.95 6.55
CA ALA A 248 5.12 15.37 6.43
C ALA A 248 4.17 15.72 5.29
N ASP A 249 3.62 16.91 5.34
CA ASP A 249 2.81 17.54 4.27
C ASP A 249 1.58 16.70 3.85
N ASN A 250 1.09 15.83 4.74
CA ASN A 250 -0.12 15.06 4.52
C ASN A 250 -1.35 15.85 4.99
N THR A 251 -2.48 15.65 4.33
CA THR A 251 -3.75 16.26 4.70
C THR A 251 -4.75 15.19 5.12
N PHE A 252 -5.29 15.34 6.31
CA PHE A 252 -6.32 14.47 6.89
C PHE A 252 -7.65 15.24 6.94
N ILE A 253 -8.72 14.64 6.45
CA ILE A 253 -10.04 15.26 6.44
C ILE A 253 -11.05 14.27 7.03
N ASN A 254 -11.72 14.66 8.12
CA ASN A 254 -12.68 13.83 8.83
C ASN A 254 -12.12 12.43 9.24
N CYS A 255 -10.83 12.27 9.36
CA CYS A 255 -10.26 11.07 9.93
C CYS A 255 -10.49 11.06 11.44
N ARG A 256 -10.73 9.88 12.03
CA ARG A 256 -10.84 9.75 13.49
C ARG A 256 -9.60 10.27 14.22
N CYS A 257 -8.43 10.06 13.60
CA CYS A 257 -7.14 10.60 14.00
C CYS A 257 -6.33 10.86 12.74
N GLY A 258 -5.68 12.02 12.63
CA GLY A 258 -4.81 12.31 11.49
C GLY A 258 -3.55 11.43 11.54
N LEU A 259 -2.65 11.72 12.47
CA LEU A 259 -1.42 10.95 12.72
C LEU A 259 -1.47 10.28 14.09
N ARG A 260 -1.46 8.94 14.12
CA ARG A 260 -1.46 8.12 15.33
C ARG A 260 -0.08 7.48 15.55
N LYS A 261 0.50 7.72 16.71
CA LYS A 261 1.75 7.09 17.18
C LYS A 261 1.40 6.06 18.26
N GLU A 262 1.74 4.81 18.05
CA GLU A 262 1.49 3.73 19.03
C GLU A 262 2.79 3.30 19.70
N GLY A 263 3.11 3.96 20.81
CA GLY A 263 4.31 3.80 21.62
C GLY A 263 4.49 5.01 22.54
N LYS A 264 5.66 5.13 23.16
CA LYS A 264 6.03 6.33 23.90
C LYS A 264 6.66 7.37 22.96
N ASP A 265 6.61 8.64 23.27
CA ASP A 265 7.21 9.70 22.44
C ASP A 265 8.69 9.46 22.14
N GLU A 266 9.44 8.96 23.11
CA GLU A 266 10.87 8.60 22.97
C GLU A 266 11.11 7.53 21.88
N ASP A 267 10.13 6.69 21.56
CA ASP A 267 10.24 5.64 20.54
C ASP A 267 10.30 6.20 19.13
N PHE A 268 9.88 7.46 18.94
CA PHE A 268 9.77 8.12 17.66
C PHE A 268 10.81 9.24 17.45
N GLN A 269 11.72 9.42 18.40
CA GLN A 269 12.69 10.54 18.37
C GLN A 269 13.65 10.51 17.16
N TYR A 270 13.83 9.35 16.53
CA TYR A 270 14.69 9.18 15.35
C TYR A 270 13.93 9.26 14.02
N SER A 271 12.66 9.63 14.05
CA SER A 271 11.84 9.86 12.86
C SER A 271 11.43 11.33 12.77
N TYR A 272 11.30 11.83 11.54
CA TYR A 272 10.87 13.19 11.29
C TYR A 272 9.36 13.28 11.10
N PHE A 273 8.74 14.18 11.84
CA PHE A 273 7.32 14.49 11.74
C PHE A 273 7.17 15.99 11.43
N GLY A 274 6.98 16.31 10.15
CA GLY A 274 6.84 17.68 9.69
C GLY A 274 5.39 18.17 9.72
N SER A 275 5.12 19.23 8.99
CA SER A 275 3.81 19.84 8.89
C SER A 275 2.80 18.87 8.26
N ASN A 276 1.78 18.49 9.03
CA ASN A 276 0.62 17.77 8.53
C ASN A 276 -0.63 18.58 8.87
N THR A 277 -1.64 18.55 8.01
CA THR A 277 -2.88 19.33 8.19
C THR A 277 -4.04 18.40 8.56
N ASP A 278 -4.68 18.65 9.68
CA ASP A 278 -5.89 17.92 10.13
C ASP A 278 -7.11 18.84 10.06
N LEU A 279 -8.14 18.42 9.36
CA LEU A 279 -9.31 19.21 9.05
C LEU A 279 -10.59 18.44 9.36
N VAL A 280 -11.56 19.15 9.96
CA VAL A 280 -12.93 18.64 10.12
C VAL A 280 -13.84 19.48 9.24
N ILE A 281 -14.41 18.87 8.22
CA ILE A 281 -15.34 19.51 7.28
C ILE A 281 -16.71 18.84 7.41
N PRO A 282 -17.65 19.43 8.17
CA PRO A 282 -18.99 18.87 8.36
C PRO A 282 -19.73 18.72 7.03
N ASN A 283 -20.46 17.61 6.88
CA ASN A 283 -21.29 17.33 5.70
C ASN A 283 -20.53 17.24 4.37
N LEU A 284 -19.23 17.01 4.40
CA LEU A 284 -18.47 16.73 3.20
C LEU A 284 -18.99 15.42 2.59
N ASN A 285 -19.75 15.53 1.52
CA ASN A 285 -20.32 14.38 0.84
C ASN A 285 -19.42 14.00 -0.34
N PHE A 286 -18.61 12.95 -0.14
CA PHE A 286 -17.69 12.46 -1.15
C PHE A 286 -18.46 11.71 -2.25
N ARG A 287 -19.29 12.38 -3.02
CA ARG A 287 -20.13 11.72 -4.02
C ARG A 287 -19.52 11.65 -5.40
N GLU A 288 -18.49 12.44 -5.74
CA GLU A 288 -17.93 12.43 -7.11
C GLU A 288 -16.55 13.11 -7.21
N ILE A 289 -15.87 12.85 -8.31
CA ILE A 289 -14.63 13.51 -8.80
C ILE A 289 -14.68 15.04 -8.73
N SER A 290 -15.87 15.64 -8.77
CA SER A 290 -16.12 17.08 -8.58
C SER A 290 -15.63 17.62 -7.23
N ILE A 291 -15.49 16.77 -6.22
CA ILE A 291 -15.10 17.20 -4.87
C ILE A 291 -13.63 17.64 -4.82
N LEU A 292 -12.72 17.03 -5.56
CA LEU A 292 -11.34 17.52 -5.61
C LEU A 292 -11.27 18.96 -6.13
N LYS A 293 -12.16 19.33 -7.07
CA LYS A 293 -12.27 20.72 -7.52
C LYS A 293 -12.83 21.62 -6.42
N SER A 294 -13.80 21.11 -5.65
CA SER A 294 -14.38 21.85 -4.51
C SER A 294 -13.39 21.96 -3.35
N LEU A 295 -12.64 20.92 -3.05
CA LEU A 295 -11.59 20.93 -2.02
C LEU A 295 -10.49 21.94 -2.33
N LYS A 296 -10.12 22.12 -3.59
CA LYS A 296 -9.18 23.16 -4.00
C LYS A 296 -9.62 24.56 -3.54
N ASN A 297 -10.90 24.84 -3.63
CA ASN A 297 -11.46 26.13 -3.20
C ASN A 297 -11.62 26.22 -1.67
N ILE A 298 -11.91 25.10 -0.99
CA ILE A 298 -12.13 25.05 0.45
C ILE A 298 -10.81 25.06 1.22
N LEU A 299 -9.79 24.34 0.75
CA LEU A 299 -8.55 24.16 1.47
C LEU A 299 -7.49 25.21 1.15
N GLY A 300 -7.71 26.04 0.12
CA GLY A 300 -6.68 26.98 -0.35
C GLY A 300 -5.38 26.28 -0.82
N VAL A 301 -5.40 24.95 -0.93
CA VAL A 301 -4.24 24.11 -1.21
C VAL A 301 -4.07 24.05 -2.72
N SER A 302 -3.08 24.77 -3.24
CA SER A 302 -2.69 24.71 -4.65
C SER A 302 -2.24 23.29 -5.09
N SER A 303 -1.86 22.45 -4.14
CA SER A 303 -1.33 21.10 -4.34
C SER A 303 -2.37 20.03 -4.78
N ILE A 304 -3.67 20.25 -4.55
CA ILE A 304 -4.69 19.22 -4.90
C ILE A 304 -4.72 18.90 -6.40
N THR A 305 -4.38 19.85 -7.27
CA THR A 305 -4.28 19.59 -8.72
C THR A 305 -3.19 18.60 -9.09
N GLU A 306 -2.25 18.35 -8.19
CA GLU A 306 -1.14 17.43 -8.43
C GLU A 306 -1.51 15.95 -8.22
N TYR A 307 -2.66 15.65 -7.60
CA TYR A 307 -3.06 14.27 -7.30
C TYR A 307 -3.59 13.49 -8.50
N GLN A 308 -4.00 14.17 -9.56
CA GLN A 308 -4.38 13.59 -10.87
C GLN A 308 -5.36 12.41 -10.76
N LEU A 309 -6.40 12.54 -9.92
CA LEU A 309 -7.40 11.50 -9.68
C LEU A 309 -8.04 10.97 -10.98
N GLU A 310 -8.25 11.86 -11.94
CA GLU A 310 -8.81 11.52 -13.25
C GLU A 310 -7.94 10.53 -14.07
N LYS A 311 -6.68 10.39 -13.69
CA LYS A 311 -5.75 9.44 -14.31
C LYS A 311 -5.69 8.09 -13.59
N CYS A 312 -6.29 7.98 -12.41
CA CYS A 312 -6.30 6.71 -11.68
C CYS A 312 -7.21 5.68 -12.33
N GLY A 313 -6.79 4.42 -12.30
CA GLY A 313 -7.54 3.30 -12.87
C GLY A 313 -7.40 3.18 -14.39
N LEU A 314 -8.38 2.55 -15.00
CA LEU A 314 -8.36 2.16 -16.40
C LEU A 314 -8.49 3.34 -17.34
N TYR A 315 -7.92 3.17 -18.54
CA TYR A 315 -8.07 4.09 -19.67
C TYR A 315 -8.40 3.35 -20.97
N ILE A 316 -8.96 4.07 -21.94
CA ILE A 316 -9.26 3.53 -23.28
C ILE A 316 -7.98 3.47 -24.10
N ASP A 317 -7.73 2.32 -24.70
CA ASP A 317 -6.65 2.11 -25.67
C ASP A 317 -7.11 1.18 -26.81
N LYS A 318 -6.20 0.76 -27.66
CA LYS A 318 -6.54 -0.13 -28.80
C LYS A 318 -7.03 -1.53 -28.36
N TYR A 319 -6.80 -1.93 -27.13
CA TYR A 319 -7.21 -3.23 -26.59
C TYR A 319 -8.40 -3.11 -25.62
N ARG A 320 -8.54 -1.95 -24.95
CA ARG A 320 -9.67 -1.63 -24.07
C ARG A 320 -10.50 -0.51 -24.67
N THR A 321 -11.62 -0.88 -25.29
CA THR A 321 -12.49 0.05 -26.01
C THR A 321 -13.63 0.64 -25.16
N SER A 322 -13.82 0.13 -23.94
CA SER A 322 -14.81 0.64 -22.98
C SER A 322 -14.31 0.56 -21.56
N LEU A 323 -14.81 1.45 -20.71
CA LEU A 323 -14.55 1.45 -19.27
C LEU A 323 -15.77 0.94 -18.51
N PRO A 324 -15.58 0.27 -17.36
CA PRO A 324 -16.69 -0.08 -16.48
C PRO A 324 -17.36 1.20 -15.93
N ASP A 325 -18.65 1.13 -15.68
CA ASP A 325 -19.38 2.21 -15.02
C ASP A 325 -19.02 2.24 -13.54
N ARG A 326 -18.11 3.16 -13.16
CA ARG A 326 -17.66 3.32 -11.77
C ARG A 326 -18.82 3.66 -10.82
N VAL A 327 -19.77 4.46 -11.24
CA VAL A 327 -20.91 4.86 -10.40
C VAL A 327 -21.77 3.64 -10.10
N GLN A 328 -22.06 2.83 -11.10
CA GLN A 328 -22.80 1.59 -10.92
C GLN A 328 -22.05 0.61 -10.00
N LEU A 329 -20.75 0.43 -10.20
CA LEU A 329 -19.92 -0.43 -9.35
C LEU A 329 -19.95 0.02 -7.89
N ILE A 330 -19.71 1.30 -7.61
CA ILE A 330 -19.71 1.84 -6.25
C ILE A 330 -21.11 1.74 -5.60
N ASN A 331 -22.17 1.99 -6.35
CA ASN A 331 -23.53 1.87 -5.83
C ASN A 331 -23.87 0.42 -5.47
N SER A 332 -23.47 -0.55 -6.28
CA SER A 332 -23.67 -1.96 -5.99
C SER A 332 -22.94 -2.40 -4.72
N ILE A 333 -21.72 -1.90 -4.50
CA ILE A 333 -20.94 -2.15 -3.29
C ILE A 333 -21.63 -1.58 -2.05
N LYS A 334 -22.08 -0.33 -2.10
CA LYS A 334 -22.80 0.33 -1.00
C LYS A 334 -24.07 -0.42 -0.61
N GLN A 335 -24.79 -0.99 -1.57
CA GLN A 335 -25.97 -1.81 -1.30
C GLN A 335 -25.60 -3.12 -0.60
N GLN A 336 -24.53 -3.79 -1.04
CA GLN A 336 -24.04 -5.00 -0.41
C GLN A 336 -23.54 -4.75 1.02
N GLN A 337 -22.77 -3.68 1.25
CA GLN A 337 -22.28 -3.30 2.58
C GLN A 337 -23.43 -3.05 3.56
N LYS A 338 -24.48 -2.34 3.17
CA LYS A 338 -25.67 -2.13 4.00
C LYS A 338 -26.39 -3.43 4.37
N GLY A 339 -26.38 -4.42 3.47
CA GLY A 339 -26.94 -5.74 3.73
C GLY A 339 -26.14 -6.51 4.79
N PHE A 340 -24.82 -6.36 4.83
CA PHE A 340 -23.96 -6.98 5.86
C PHE A 340 -24.14 -6.33 7.23
N ASP A 341 -24.15 -5.01 7.31
CA ASP A 341 -24.35 -4.28 8.57
C ASP A 341 -25.69 -4.65 9.23
N SER A 342 -26.75 -4.81 8.44
CA SER A 342 -28.06 -5.24 8.93
C SER A 342 -28.11 -6.67 9.46
N ILE A 343 -27.26 -7.55 8.98
CA ILE A 343 -27.15 -8.95 9.46
C ILE A 343 -26.33 -9.01 10.75
N GLU A 344 -25.24 -8.25 10.86
CA GLU A 344 -24.44 -8.15 12.08
C GLU A 344 -25.26 -7.55 13.24
N ASP A 345 -26.04 -6.50 13.00
CA ASP A 345 -26.94 -5.91 14.00
C ASP A 345 -28.03 -6.91 14.47
N GLN A 346 -28.57 -7.74 13.58
CA GLN A 346 -29.54 -8.78 13.95
C GLN A 346 -28.90 -9.92 14.76
N GLN A 347 -27.63 -10.27 14.49
CA GLN A 347 -26.94 -11.31 15.27
C GLN A 347 -26.53 -10.82 16.65
N VAL A 348 -26.15 -9.56 16.80
CA VAL A 348 -25.84 -8.95 18.10
C VAL A 348 -27.10 -8.84 18.97
N THR A 349 -28.24 -8.51 18.41
CA THR A 349 -29.52 -8.45 19.13
C THR A 349 -30.04 -9.83 19.55
N ASN A 350 -29.83 -10.86 18.75
CA ASN A 350 -30.22 -12.24 19.09
C ASN A 350 -29.30 -12.93 20.12
N ASN A 351 -28.05 -12.50 20.26
CA ASN A 351 -27.13 -13.02 21.28
C ASN A 351 -27.27 -12.34 22.65
N ASN A 352 -28.06 -11.27 22.75
CA ASN A 352 -28.35 -10.55 23.98
C ASN A 352 -29.77 -10.85 24.54
N GLN A 353 -30.49 -11.80 23.99
CA GLN A 353 -31.71 -12.37 24.51
C GLN A 353 -31.47 -13.80 25.02
#